data_9c43692ee91447ea917ca57017bcfd1d
#
_entry.id   9c43692ee91447ea917ca57017bcfd1d
#
_cell.length_a   1.000
_cell.length_b   1.000
_cell.length_c   1.000
_cell.angle_alpha   90.00
_cell.angle_beta   90.00
_cell.angle_gamma   90.00
#
_symmetry.space_group_name_H-M   'P 1'
#
loop_
_entity.id
_entity.type
_entity.pdbx_description
1 polymer ?
#
loop_
_entity_poly.entity_id
_entity_poly.type
_entity_poly.pdbx_seq_one_letter_code
_entity_poly.pdbx_strand_id
1 'polypeptide(L)'
;AFLHYLDLGPKFNSYTKYLKQVTSDKKKLYPFSKASILPDLEKDGSVQTTLQQGQEILVQIVKEPISTKGPRLTCELSFPGRFLVLMPFQDKVSVSSKIKSAEERARLKQLIQSIKPKNFGVIVRTVAEGKRVAELDSELKVLVKRCEDAFIKAQKASKLPELVFEETSRTVAMLRDLFNPSYENIYINDTDIFSEVKDYVTLIAPESAGIVKQYTSKL
;
A
#
# COMPACT_ATOMS: atom_id res chain seq x y z
N ALA A 1 -2.48 -19.52 8.41
CA ALA A 1 -2.09 -18.63 7.31
C ALA A 1 -1.46 -19.46 6.17
N PHE A 2 -1.55 -18.96 4.96
CA PHE A 2 -0.97 -19.62 3.77
C PHE A 2 -0.06 -18.63 3.03
N LEU A 3 1.18 -19.06 2.79
CA LEU A 3 2.18 -18.33 2.01
C LEU A 3 2.78 -19.32 0.98
N HIS A 4 2.51 -19.07 -0.31
CA HIS A 4 3.09 -19.85 -1.39
C HIS A 4 4.48 -19.33 -1.75
N TYR A 5 5.36 -20.15 -2.34
CA TYR A 5 6.69 -19.70 -2.77
C TYR A 5 6.64 -18.45 -3.66
N LEU A 6 5.75 -18.44 -4.65
CA LEU A 6 5.57 -17.29 -5.53
C LEU A 6 5.02 -16.04 -4.83
N ASP A 7 4.36 -16.20 -3.68
CA ASP A 7 3.88 -15.06 -2.88
C ASP A 7 5.03 -14.38 -2.08
N LEU A 8 6.24 -14.95 -2.05
CA LEU A 8 7.44 -14.26 -1.56
C LEU A 8 7.78 -13.05 -2.42
N GLY A 9 7.48 -13.13 -3.72
CA GLY A 9 7.73 -12.07 -4.69
C GLY A 9 9.20 -11.93 -5.08
N PRO A 10 9.48 -11.28 -6.21
CA PRO A 10 10.85 -11.20 -6.76
C PRO A 10 11.82 -10.45 -5.83
N LYS A 11 11.35 -9.47 -5.06
CA LYS A 11 12.18 -8.61 -4.20
C LYS A 11 12.36 -9.14 -2.78
N PHE A 12 11.97 -10.38 -2.51
CA PHE A 12 12.04 -11.00 -1.17
C PHE A 12 13.43 -10.87 -0.52
N ASN A 13 14.50 -11.10 -1.26
CA ASN A 13 15.88 -10.98 -0.76
C ASN A 13 16.21 -9.55 -0.32
N SER A 14 15.74 -8.55 -1.07
CA SER A 14 15.91 -7.14 -0.73
C SER A 14 15.16 -6.76 0.55
N TYR A 15 13.90 -7.22 0.69
CA TYR A 15 13.11 -7.03 1.91
C TYR A 15 13.77 -7.65 3.12
N THR A 16 14.17 -8.91 3.02
CA THR A 16 14.80 -9.66 4.11
C THR A 16 16.12 -9.02 4.55
N LYS A 17 16.97 -8.61 3.59
CA LYS A 17 18.23 -7.92 3.91
C LYS A 17 17.97 -6.61 4.63
N TYR A 18 17.04 -5.80 4.13
CA TYR A 18 16.73 -4.50 4.73
C TYR A 18 16.10 -4.67 6.11
N LEU A 19 15.18 -5.61 6.30
CA LEU A 19 14.60 -5.92 7.59
C LEU A 19 15.68 -6.31 8.61
N LYS A 20 16.56 -7.24 8.26
CA LYS A 20 17.70 -7.62 9.12
C LYS A 20 18.58 -6.42 9.48
N GLN A 21 18.81 -5.52 8.53
CA GLN A 21 19.62 -4.32 8.75
C GLN A 21 18.95 -3.35 9.72
N VAL A 22 17.64 -3.08 9.58
CA VAL A 22 16.93 -2.15 10.46
C VAL A 22 16.69 -2.75 11.85
N THR A 23 16.52 -4.05 11.97
CA THR A 23 16.28 -4.73 13.26
C THR A 23 17.58 -5.01 14.05
N SER A 24 18.75 -5.01 13.38
CA SER A 24 20.05 -5.27 14.02
C SER A 24 20.49 -4.17 14.99
N ASP A 25 20.07 -2.92 14.75
CA ASP A 25 20.38 -1.78 15.61
C ASP A 25 19.14 -0.90 15.81
N LYS A 26 18.49 -1.05 16.95
CA LYS A 26 17.26 -0.34 17.31
C LYS A 26 17.44 1.19 17.46
N LYS A 27 18.68 1.68 17.54
CA LYS A 27 18.99 3.10 17.72
C LYS A 27 19.31 3.82 16.41
N LYS A 28 19.67 3.07 15.37
CA LYS A 28 20.11 3.63 14.10
C LYS A 28 18.98 3.64 13.07
N LEU A 29 18.67 4.82 12.53
CA LEU A 29 17.77 4.95 11.39
C LEU A 29 18.51 4.58 10.10
N TYR A 30 17.92 3.71 9.32
CA TYR A 30 18.41 3.31 8.01
C TYR A 30 17.47 3.88 6.94
N PRO A 31 17.90 4.97 6.23
CA PRO A 31 17.05 5.54 5.17
C PRO A 31 16.80 4.53 4.06
N PHE A 32 15.55 4.41 3.63
CA PHE A 32 15.16 3.49 2.56
C PHE A 32 15.90 3.77 1.24
N SER A 33 16.23 5.04 0.98
CA SER A 33 17.02 5.46 -0.18
C SER A 33 18.43 4.84 -0.25
N LYS A 34 18.97 4.39 0.88
CA LYS A 34 20.28 3.71 0.99
C LYS A 34 20.15 2.18 0.99
N ALA A 35 18.95 1.65 0.94
CA ALA A 35 18.73 0.22 0.87
C ALA A 35 19.31 -0.38 -0.42
N SER A 36 19.93 -1.54 -0.31
CA SER A 36 20.47 -2.26 -1.47
C SER A 36 19.39 -3.10 -2.13
N ILE A 37 19.19 -2.94 -3.43
CA ILE A 37 18.36 -3.86 -4.21
C ILE A 37 19.23 -5.07 -4.57
N LEU A 38 18.76 -6.25 -4.20
CA LEU A 38 19.37 -7.53 -4.54
C LEU A 38 18.76 -8.10 -5.82
N PRO A 39 19.42 -9.08 -6.47
CA PRO A 39 18.84 -9.84 -7.57
C PRO A 39 17.47 -10.42 -7.19
N ASP A 40 16.61 -10.51 -8.18
CA ASP A 40 15.28 -11.05 -8.02
C ASP A 40 15.34 -12.53 -7.59
N LEU A 41 14.36 -12.93 -6.79
CA LEU A 41 14.18 -14.33 -6.43
C LEU A 41 13.79 -15.13 -7.68
N GLU A 42 14.43 -16.27 -7.90
CA GLU A 42 14.13 -17.16 -9.02
C GLU A 42 12.73 -17.76 -8.88
N LYS A 43 12.04 -17.94 -10.01
CA LYS A 43 10.66 -18.45 -10.01
C LYS A 43 10.57 -19.94 -9.69
N ASP A 44 11.63 -20.70 -9.99
CA ASP A 44 11.68 -22.15 -9.88
C ASP A 44 12.25 -22.64 -8.54
N GLY A 45 12.37 -21.76 -7.55
CA GLY A 45 12.84 -22.09 -6.22
C GLY A 45 11.78 -22.78 -5.35
N SER A 46 12.19 -23.10 -4.12
CA SER A 46 11.30 -23.69 -3.11
C SER A 46 11.36 -22.94 -1.79
N VAL A 47 10.32 -23.08 -0.97
CA VAL A 47 10.28 -22.51 0.38
C VAL A 47 11.44 -23.05 1.23
N GLN A 48 11.75 -24.35 1.11
CA GLN A 48 12.78 -25.02 1.90
C GLN A 48 14.19 -24.48 1.64
N THR A 49 14.45 -24.03 0.40
CA THR A 49 15.76 -23.47 0.04
C THR A 49 15.86 -21.96 0.31
N THR A 50 14.73 -21.29 0.45
CA THR A 50 14.66 -19.82 0.54
C THR A 50 14.45 -19.32 1.97
N LEU A 51 13.67 -20.05 2.77
CA LEU A 51 13.37 -19.69 4.15
C LEU A 51 14.14 -20.59 5.13
N GLN A 52 14.54 -19.99 6.26
CA GLN A 52 15.17 -20.70 7.35
C GLN A 52 14.24 -20.76 8.56
N GLN A 53 14.32 -21.83 9.34
CA GLN A 53 13.57 -21.94 10.57
C GLN A 53 13.95 -20.79 11.52
N GLY A 54 12.92 -20.12 12.12
CA GLY A 54 13.13 -18.97 13.00
C GLY A 54 13.40 -17.65 12.27
N GLN A 55 13.39 -17.64 10.93
CA GLN A 55 13.55 -16.41 10.18
C GLN A 55 12.35 -15.49 10.32
N GLU A 56 12.60 -14.25 10.66
CA GLU A 56 11.61 -13.18 10.69
C GLU A 56 11.43 -12.58 9.29
N ILE A 57 10.19 -12.44 8.87
CA ILE A 57 9.83 -11.88 7.55
C ILE A 57 8.66 -10.90 7.69
N LEU A 58 8.62 -9.90 6.82
CA LEU A 58 7.44 -9.06 6.67
C LEU A 58 6.46 -9.71 5.70
N VAL A 59 5.19 -9.76 6.11
CA VAL A 59 4.11 -10.28 5.28
C VAL A 59 2.95 -9.31 5.26
N GLN A 60 2.27 -9.25 4.13
CA GLN A 60 1.01 -8.53 3.95
C GLN A 60 -0.12 -9.53 3.80
N ILE A 61 -1.24 -9.30 4.47
CA ILE A 61 -2.46 -10.10 4.30
C ILE A 61 -3.13 -9.66 2.99
N VAL A 62 -3.20 -10.56 2.02
CA VAL A 62 -3.84 -10.31 0.71
C VAL A 62 -5.30 -10.69 0.73
N LYS A 63 -5.63 -11.73 1.49
CA LYS A 63 -7.01 -12.19 1.71
C LYS A 63 -7.20 -12.52 3.18
N GLU A 64 -8.29 -12.01 3.72
CA GLU A 64 -8.72 -12.36 5.07
C GLU A 64 -9.09 -13.85 5.18
N PRO A 65 -9.08 -14.41 6.41
CA PRO A 65 -9.53 -15.78 6.61
C PRO A 65 -11.00 -15.93 6.22
N ILE A 66 -11.33 -17.01 5.54
CA ILE A 66 -12.71 -17.35 5.12
C ILE A 66 -13.04 -18.72 5.66
N SER A 67 -14.03 -18.82 6.53
CA SER A 67 -14.44 -20.07 7.20
C SER A 67 -13.23 -20.76 7.86
N THR A 68 -12.91 -21.99 7.51
CA THR A 68 -11.78 -22.78 8.04
C THR A 68 -10.43 -22.46 7.39
N LYS A 69 -10.43 -21.66 6.30
CA LYS A 69 -9.20 -21.30 5.60
C LYS A 69 -8.56 -20.08 6.25
N GLY A 70 -7.31 -20.19 6.66
CA GLY A 70 -6.53 -19.07 7.19
C GLY A 70 -6.23 -17.99 6.13
N PRO A 71 -5.71 -16.83 6.55
CA PRO A 71 -5.41 -15.71 5.65
C PRO A 71 -4.35 -16.11 4.61
N ARG A 72 -4.46 -15.55 3.40
CA ARG A 72 -3.39 -15.64 2.39
C ARG A 72 -2.44 -14.46 2.57
N LEU A 73 -1.16 -14.77 2.57
CA LEU A 73 -0.07 -13.82 2.80
C LEU A 73 0.76 -13.62 1.53
N THR A 74 1.43 -12.47 1.46
CA THR A 74 2.50 -12.19 0.49
C THR A 74 3.62 -11.41 1.16
N CYS A 75 4.85 -11.56 0.66
CA CYS A 75 5.98 -10.69 1.01
C CYS A 75 6.15 -9.54 -0.01
N GLU A 76 5.34 -9.48 -1.03
CA GLU A 76 5.31 -8.39 -2.01
C GLU A 76 4.49 -7.22 -1.44
N LEU A 77 5.16 -6.35 -0.67
CA LEU A 77 4.49 -5.25 0.02
C LEU A 77 4.03 -4.17 -0.95
N SER A 78 2.85 -3.64 -0.69
CA SER A 78 2.28 -2.52 -1.42
C SER A 78 1.55 -1.57 -0.48
N PHE A 79 1.66 -0.27 -0.76
CA PHE A 79 0.99 0.80 -0.01
C PHE A 79 0.03 1.52 -0.95
N PRO A 80 -1.26 1.17 -0.91
CA PRO A 80 -2.23 1.75 -1.82
C PRO A 80 -2.67 3.14 -1.35
N GLY A 81 -2.65 4.10 -2.29
CA GLY A 81 -3.27 5.40 -2.20
C GLY A 81 -4.48 5.52 -3.11
N ARG A 82 -5.04 6.73 -3.23
CA ARG A 82 -6.15 7.01 -4.13
C ARG A 82 -5.69 7.02 -5.60
N PHE A 83 -4.61 7.73 -5.89
CA PHE A 83 -4.07 7.91 -7.24
C PHE A 83 -2.94 6.94 -7.56
N LEU A 84 -2.17 6.54 -6.54
CA LEU A 84 -0.93 5.80 -6.67
C LEU A 84 -0.95 4.53 -5.79
N VAL A 85 -0.18 3.52 -6.20
CA VAL A 85 0.22 2.42 -5.32
C VAL A 85 1.74 2.42 -5.26
N LEU A 86 2.29 2.54 -4.06
CA LEU A 86 3.73 2.53 -3.82
C LEU A 86 4.21 1.09 -3.59
N MET A 87 5.30 0.71 -4.24
CA MET A 87 5.90 -0.63 -4.13
C MET A 87 7.38 -0.50 -3.76
N PRO A 88 7.76 -0.86 -2.52
CA PRO A 88 9.15 -0.80 -2.11
C PRO A 88 10.05 -1.75 -2.89
N PHE A 89 11.34 -1.45 -2.99
CA PHE A 89 12.40 -2.20 -3.70
C PHE A 89 12.16 -2.41 -5.20
N GLN A 90 11.17 -1.77 -5.77
CA GLN A 90 10.95 -1.72 -7.21
C GLN A 90 11.46 -0.39 -7.77
N ASP A 91 11.63 -0.32 -9.08
CA ASP A 91 12.00 0.94 -9.76
C ASP A 91 11.04 1.29 -10.91
N LYS A 92 10.19 0.34 -11.28
CA LYS A 92 9.28 0.49 -12.41
C LYS A 92 8.13 1.43 -12.10
N VAL A 93 7.82 2.35 -13.02
CA VAL A 93 6.57 3.10 -13.04
C VAL A 93 5.64 2.47 -14.07
N SER A 94 4.47 2.06 -13.60
CA SER A 94 3.39 1.50 -14.44
C SER A 94 2.18 2.42 -14.37
N VAL A 95 1.45 2.56 -15.47
CA VAL A 95 0.22 3.35 -15.55
C VAL A 95 -0.93 2.45 -15.96
N SER A 96 -2.09 2.62 -15.33
CA SER A 96 -3.30 1.83 -15.60
C SER A 96 -3.64 1.83 -17.09
N SER A 97 -3.81 0.66 -17.67
CA SER A 97 -4.24 0.47 -19.07
C SER A 97 -5.68 0.95 -19.32
N LYS A 98 -6.45 1.19 -18.27
CA LYS A 98 -7.81 1.74 -18.35
C LYS A 98 -7.83 3.22 -18.73
N ILE A 99 -6.72 3.96 -18.56
CA ILE A 99 -6.54 5.30 -19.10
C ILE A 99 -6.38 5.17 -20.61
N LYS A 100 -7.35 5.64 -21.38
CA LYS A 100 -7.41 5.42 -22.83
C LYS A 100 -6.37 6.23 -23.61
N SER A 101 -6.16 7.51 -23.22
CA SER A 101 -5.20 8.38 -23.90
C SER A 101 -3.76 7.89 -23.71
N ALA A 102 -3.06 7.60 -24.81
CA ALA A 102 -1.65 7.24 -24.79
C ALA A 102 -0.77 8.42 -24.33
N GLU A 103 -1.14 9.65 -24.72
CA GLU A 103 -0.45 10.87 -24.32
C GLU A 103 -0.53 11.09 -22.82
N GLU A 104 -1.73 10.90 -22.24
CA GLU A 104 -1.94 11.04 -20.80
C GLU A 104 -1.18 9.96 -20.03
N ARG A 105 -1.15 8.71 -20.50
CA ARG A 105 -0.32 7.66 -19.90
C ARG A 105 1.17 8.02 -19.94
N ALA A 106 1.66 8.57 -21.04
CA ALA A 106 3.04 9.01 -21.16
C ALA A 106 3.35 10.17 -20.22
N ARG A 107 2.46 11.17 -20.15
CA ARG A 107 2.56 12.32 -19.24
C ARG A 107 2.65 11.88 -17.79
N LEU A 108 1.71 11.06 -17.34
CA LEU A 108 1.68 10.55 -15.98
C LEU A 108 2.92 9.72 -15.64
N LYS A 109 3.38 8.89 -16.56
CA LYS A 109 4.59 8.09 -16.38
C LYS A 109 5.83 8.96 -16.20
N GLN A 110 6.06 9.95 -17.09
CA GLN A 110 7.17 10.88 -16.98
C GLN A 110 7.13 11.70 -15.71
N LEU A 111 5.94 12.18 -15.35
CA LEU A 111 5.73 12.97 -14.14
C LEU A 111 6.10 12.16 -12.90
N ILE A 112 5.59 10.94 -12.75
CA ILE A 112 5.92 10.09 -11.60
C ILE A 112 7.39 9.68 -11.60
N GLN A 113 7.99 9.42 -12.76
CA GLN A 113 9.43 9.14 -12.85
C GLN A 113 10.29 10.29 -12.35
N SER A 114 9.84 11.55 -12.54
CA SER A 114 10.60 12.74 -12.11
C SER A 114 10.52 13.02 -10.60
N ILE A 115 9.45 12.55 -9.92
CA ILE A 115 9.23 12.85 -8.50
C ILE A 115 9.42 11.65 -7.58
N LYS A 116 9.39 10.41 -8.12
CA LYS A 116 9.48 9.22 -7.27
C LYS A 116 10.86 9.11 -6.61
N PRO A 117 10.92 8.74 -5.33
CA PRO A 117 12.19 8.46 -4.67
C PRO A 117 12.85 7.19 -5.24
N LYS A 118 14.17 7.10 -5.05
CA LYS A 118 14.95 5.90 -5.37
C LYS A 118 14.44 4.70 -4.57
N ASN A 119 14.52 3.51 -5.15
CA ASN A 119 14.11 2.21 -4.56
C ASN A 119 12.60 2.05 -4.38
N PHE A 120 11.79 2.88 -5.02
CA PHE A 120 10.34 2.71 -5.06
C PHE A 120 9.84 2.56 -6.48
N GLY A 121 8.97 1.59 -6.72
CA GLY A 121 8.11 1.50 -7.89
C GLY A 121 6.77 2.16 -7.58
N VAL A 122 6.08 2.58 -8.64
CA VAL A 122 4.77 3.23 -8.51
C VAL A 122 3.83 2.71 -9.60
N ILE A 123 2.62 2.33 -9.20
CA ILE A 123 1.52 2.08 -10.12
C ILE A 123 0.58 3.28 -10.06
N VAL A 124 0.36 3.91 -11.22
CA VAL A 124 -0.58 5.02 -11.37
C VAL A 124 -1.96 4.45 -11.68
N ARG A 125 -2.94 4.79 -10.83
CA ARG A 125 -4.32 4.30 -10.94
C ARG A 125 -5.13 5.13 -11.95
N THR A 126 -6.26 4.62 -12.39
CA THR A 126 -7.13 5.29 -13.37
C THR A 126 -7.62 6.65 -12.88
N VAL A 127 -7.92 6.78 -11.60
CA VAL A 127 -8.39 8.03 -10.98
C VAL A 127 -7.34 9.15 -10.94
N ALA A 128 -6.09 8.86 -11.31
CA ALA A 128 -5.03 9.85 -11.48
C ALA A 128 -5.10 10.60 -12.81
N GLU A 129 -5.99 10.18 -13.74
CA GLU A 129 -6.18 10.84 -15.03
C GLU A 129 -6.52 12.34 -14.82
N GLY A 130 -5.82 13.22 -15.55
CA GLY A 130 -5.99 14.67 -15.44
C GLY A 130 -5.44 15.33 -14.17
N LYS A 131 -4.89 14.56 -13.23
CA LYS A 131 -4.37 15.11 -11.97
C LYS A 131 -3.09 15.90 -12.18
N ARG A 132 -2.93 16.95 -11.33
CA ARG A 132 -1.75 17.82 -11.32
C ARG A 132 -0.60 17.16 -10.56
N VAL A 133 0.62 17.59 -10.89
CA VAL A 133 1.84 17.10 -10.22
C VAL A 133 1.78 17.26 -8.69
N ALA A 134 1.27 18.38 -8.21
CA ALA A 134 1.20 18.68 -6.77
C ALA A 134 0.33 17.66 -6.00
N GLU A 135 -0.80 17.23 -6.59
CA GLU A 135 -1.69 16.23 -5.97
C GLU A 135 -0.99 14.86 -5.88
N LEU A 136 -0.33 14.46 -6.96
CA LEU A 136 0.37 13.17 -7.04
C LEU A 136 1.64 13.16 -6.16
N ASP A 137 2.39 14.25 -6.09
CA ASP A 137 3.56 14.40 -5.23
C ASP A 137 3.18 14.38 -3.75
N SER A 138 2.09 15.07 -3.38
CA SER A 138 1.56 15.07 -2.01
C SER A 138 1.19 13.65 -1.57
N GLU A 139 0.45 12.90 -2.39
CA GLU A 139 0.09 11.52 -2.05
C GLU A 139 1.33 10.61 -2.00
N LEU A 140 2.26 10.76 -2.95
CA LEU A 140 3.49 9.98 -2.98
C LEU A 140 4.30 10.14 -1.68
N LYS A 141 4.45 11.36 -1.19
CA LYS A 141 5.13 11.64 0.09
C LYS A 141 4.46 10.97 1.28
N VAL A 142 3.12 10.98 1.32
CA VAL A 142 2.36 10.28 2.36
C VAL A 142 2.60 8.78 2.30
N LEU A 143 2.58 8.17 1.11
CA LEU A 143 2.80 6.74 0.95
C LEU A 143 4.22 6.31 1.31
N VAL A 144 5.23 7.11 0.93
CA VAL A 144 6.63 6.89 1.33
C VAL A 144 6.76 6.92 2.84
N LYS A 145 6.18 7.94 3.49
CA LYS A 145 6.20 8.04 4.96
C LYS A 145 5.54 6.83 5.62
N ARG A 146 4.38 6.38 5.14
CA ARG A 146 3.70 5.17 5.67
C ARG A 146 4.59 3.93 5.57
N CYS A 147 5.30 3.76 4.45
CA CYS A 147 6.25 2.67 4.28
C CYS A 147 7.40 2.76 5.29
N GLU A 148 8.01 3.95 5.46
CA GLU A 148 9.10 4.17 6.41
C GLU A 148 8.63 3.94 7.85
N ASP A 149 7.45 4.43 8.23
CA ASP A 149 6.85 4.23 9.56
C ASP A 149 6.61 2.74 9.85
N ALA A 150 6.19 1.95 8.85
CA ALA A 150 6.03 0.50 9.00
C ALA A 150 7.37 -0.19 9.32
N PHE A 151 8.46 0.18 8.65
CA PHE A 151 9.79 -0.36 8.94
C PHE A 151 10.34 0.13 10.29
N ILE A 152 10.06 1.36 10.68
CA ILE A 152 10.41 1.87 12.02
C ILE A 152 9.66 1.08 13.11
N LYS A 153 8.38 0.76 12.88
CA LYS A 153 7.60 -0.06 13.80
C LYS A 153 8.13 -1.49 13.87
N ALA A 154 8.50 -2.08 12.73
CA ALA A 154 9.15 -3.39 12.68
C ALA A 154 10.50 -3.39 13.45
N GLN A 155 11.31 -2.32 13.34
CA GLN A 155 12.55 -2.17 14.08
C GLN A 155 12.34 -2.20 15.61
N LYS A 156 11.23 -1.62 16.08
CA LYS A 156 10.91 -1.52 17.51
C LYS A 156 10.19 -2.75 18.05
N ALA A 157 9.74 -3.65 17.19
CA ALA A 157 9.01 -4.84 17.58
C ALA A 157 9.78 -5.64 18.65
N SER A 158 9.07 -6.08 19.71
CA SER A 158 9.63 -6.85 20.81
C SER A 158 9.03 -8.25 20.90
N LYS A 159 7.86 -8.44 20.31
CA LYS A 159 7.14 -9.72 20.23
C LYS A 159 6.65 -9.93 18.82
N LEU A 160 6.66 -11.17 18.37
CA LEU A 160 6.19 -11.54 17.04
C LEU A 160 5.01 -12.53 17.19
N PRO A 161 4.02 -12.46 16.30
CA PRO A 161 3.87 -11.48 15.20
C PRO A 161 3.52 -10.07 15.73
N GLU A 162 4.02 -9.01 15.06
CA GLU A 162 3.72 -7.61 15.34
C GLU A 162 3.00 -6.98 14.15
N LEU A 163 1.90 -6.26 14.40
CA LEU A 163 1.18 -5.48 13.40
C LEU A 163 1.94 -4.17 13.14
N VAL A 164 2.71 -4.11 12.06
CA VAL A 164 3.57 -2.96 11.75
C VAL A 164 2.89 -1.88 10.91
N PHE A 165 1.89 -2.27 10.14
CA PHE A 165 1.07 -1.37 9.34
C PHE A 165 -0.35 -1.93 9.21
N GLU A 166 -1.32 -1.08 9.41
CA GLU A 166 -2.72 -1.35 9.16
C GLU A 166 -3.24 -0.37 8.11
N GLU A 167 -3.87 -0.91 7.10
CA GLU A 167 -4.55 -0.08 6.12
C GLU A 167 -5.80 0.54 6.78
N THR A 168 -6.27 1.66 6.24
CA THR A 168 -7.57 2.24 6.62
C THR A 168 -8.67 1.18 6.57
N SER A 169 -9.73 1.38 7.33
CA SER A 169 -10.84 0.43 7.40
C SER A 169 -11.30 -0.03 6.02
N ARG A 170 -11.89 -1.21 5.96
CA ARG A 170 -12.42 -1.78 4.72
C ARG A 170 -13.38 -0.84 4.00
N THR A 171 -14.19 -0.10 4.75
CA THR A 171 -15.15 0.87 4.21
C THR A 171 -14.44 2.03 3.52
N VAL A 172 -13.42 2.61 4.16
CA VAL A 172 -12.62 3.68 3.56
C VAL A 172 -11.80 3.16 2.37
N ALA A 173 -11.26 1.95 2.45
CA ALA A 173 -10.56 1.34 1.31
C ALA A 173 -11.50 1.14 0.11
N MET A 174 -12.73 0.72 0.35
CA MET A 174 -13.77 0.60 -0.68
C MET A 174 -14.13 1.96 -1.28
N LEU A 175 -14.33 2.98 -0.47
CA LEU A 175 -14.61 4.34 -0.95
C LEU A 175 -13.44 4.91 -1.76
N ARG A 176 -12.20 4.72 -1.30
CA ARG A 176 -11.02 5.12 -2.06
C ARG A 176 -11.05 4.56 -3.49
N ASP A 177 -11.55 3.36 -3.66
CA ASP A 177 -11.56 2.65 -4.94
C ASP A 177 -12.80 2.99 -5.80
N LEU A 178 -13.93 3.26 -5.19
CA LEU A 178 -15.21 3.44 -5.86
C LEU A 178 -15.66 4.91 -5.97
N PHE A 179 -15.25 5.75 -5.01
CA PHE A 179 -15.75 7.13 -4.93
C PHE A 179 -15.40 7.95 -6.18
N ASN A 180 -16.41 8.55 -6.76
CA ASN A 180 -16.30 9.47 -7.89
C ASN A 180 -17.37 10.58 -7.77
N PRO A 181 -17.26 11.70 -8.50
CA PRO A 181 -18.19 12.83 -8.40
C PRO A 181 -19.64 12.56 -8.75
N SER A 182 -19.97 11.38 -9.34
CA SER A 182 -21.36 11.04 -9.67
C SER A 182 -22.18 10.51 -8.49
N TYR A 183 -21.55 10.31 -7.33
CA TYR A 183 -22.28 9.92 -6.12
C TYR A 183 -23.07 11.11 -5.58
N GLU A 184 -24.37 10.92 -5.44
CA GLU A 184 -25.28 11.94 -4.89
C GLU A 184 -25.46 11.79 -3.37
N ASN A 185 -25.48 10.57 -2.86
CA ASN A 185 -25.65 10.30 -1.44
C ASN A 185 -24.93 9.02 -1.02
N ILE A 186 -24.37 9.02 0.19
CA ILE A 186 -23.78 7.87 0.89
C ILE A 186 -24.49 7.77 2.24
N TYR A 187 -25.30 6.75 2.44
CA TYR A 187 -26.03 6.53 3.69
C TYR A 187 -25.33 5.48 4.53
N ILE A 188 -25.11 5.77 5.81
CA ILE A 188 -24.42 4.89 6.76
C ILE A 188 -25.23 4.81 8.04
N ASN A 189 -25.53 3.60 8.49
CA ASN A 189 -26.31 3.34 9.69
C ASN A 189 -25.46 3.17 10.97
N ASP A 190 -24.18 2.94 10.83
CA ASP A 190 -23.22 2.83 11.94
C ASP A 190 -22.55 4.20 12.19
N THR A 191 -22.53 4.64 13.46
CA THR A 191 -22.04 5.98 13.83
C THR A 191 -20.54 6.11 13.67
N ASP A 192 -19.78 5.07 14.00
CA ASP A 192 -18.31 5.11 13.92
C ASP A 192 -17.86 5.11 12.46
N ILE A 193 -18.48 4.23 11.66
CA ILE A 193 -18.24 4.18 10.21
C ILE A 193 -18.67 5.49 9.54
N PHE A 194 -19.78 6.10 9.98
CA PHE A 194 -20.24 7.40 9.46
C PHE A 194 -19.18 8.49 9.68
N SER A 195 -18.65 8.58 10.90
CA SER A 195 -17.60 9.55 11.23
C SER A 195 -16.36 9.34 10.37
N GLU A 196 -15.87 8.11 10.29
CA GLU A 196 -14.68 7.75 9.52
C GLU A 196 -14.84 8.06 8.02
N VAL A 197 -15.98 7.71 7.44
CA VAL A 197 -16.30 7.96 6.02
C VAL A 197 -16.42 9.44 5.76
N LYS A 198 -17.07 10.19 6.65
CA LYS A 198 -17.24 11.64 6.51
C LYS A 198 -15.88 12.35 6.56
N ASP A 199 -15.01 11.98 7.49
CA ASP A 199 -13.66 12.52 7.60
C ASP A 199 -12.85 12.21 6.34
N TYR A 200 -12.94 10.98 5.84
CA TYR A 200 -12.26 10.59 4.61
C TYR A 200 -12.76 11.36 3.39
N VAL A 201 -14.08 11.47 3.18
CA VAL A 201 -14.66 12.23 2.05
C VAL A 201 -14.31 13.71 2.16
N THR A 202 -14.35 14.28 3.37
CA THR A 202 -13.92 15.67 3.61
C THR A 202 -12.46 15.89 3.23
N LEU A 203 -11.60 14.90 3.48
CA LEU A 203 -10.18 14.97 3.13
C LEU A 203 -9.94 14.93 1.61
N ILE A 204 -10.67 14.06 0.89
CA ILE A 204 -10.40 13.81 -0.54
C ILE A 204 -11.25 14.65 -1.50
N ALA A 205 -12.40 15.13 -1.06
CA ALA A 205 -13.37 15.91 -1.82
C ALA A 205 -14.21 16.78 -0.86
N PRO A 206 -13.65 17.86 -0.31
CA PRO A 206 -14.32 18.71 0.68
C PRO A 206 -15.69 19.21 0.22
N GLU A 207 -15.82 19.50 -1.07
CA GLU A 207 -17.05 19.93 -1.73
C GLU A 207 -18.17 18.87 -1.69
N SER A 208 -17.79 17.60 -1.56
CA SER A 208 -18.73 16.47 -1.51
C SER A 208 -18.99 15.98 -0.07
N ALA A 209 -18.46 16.61 0.96
CA ALA A 209 -18.64 16.16 2.35
C ALA A 209 -20.12 16.08 2.77
N GLY A 210 -20.99 16.92 2.18
CA GLY A 210 -22.42 16.95 2.46
C GLY A 210 -23.21 15.76 1.93
N ILE A 211 -22.67 14.95 1.02
CA ILE A 211 -23.35 13.76 0.51
C ILE A 211 -23.33 12.59 1.50
N VAL A 212 -22.42 12.62 2.49
CA VAL A 212 -22.37 11.59 3.53
C VAL A 212 -23.42 11.87 4.58
N LYS A 213 -24.37 10.96 4.72
CA LYS A 213 -25.55 11.10 5.58
C LYS A 213 -25.67 9.91 6.53
N GLN A 214 -26.00 10.20 7.78
CA GLN A 214 -26.31 9.15 8.72
C GLN A 214 -27.72 8.63 8.43
N TYR A 215 -27.87 7.30 8.34
CA TYR A 215 -29.16 6.65 8.22
C TYR A 215 -29.75 6.44 9.60
N THR A 216 -30.88 7.10 9.89
CA THR A 216 -31.50 7.10 11.22
C THR A 216 -32.89 6.45 11.22
N SER A 217 -33.40 6.02 10.07
CA SER A 217 -34.69 5.32 10.03
C SER A 217 -34.63 3.99 10.77
N LYS A 218 -35.56 3.78 11.67
CA LYS A 218 -35.79 2.46 12.27
C LYS A 218 -36.44 1.57 11.21
N LEU A 219 -35.86 0.41 10.96
CA LEU A 219 -36.48 -0.68 10.24
C LEU A 219 -37.68 -1.22 11.03
#